data_5f33c36b76c21aed87a6208454401835
#
_entry.id   5f33c36b76c21aed87a6208454401835
#
_cell.length_a   1.000
_cell.length_b   1.000
_cell.length_c   1.000
_cell.angle_alpha   90.00
_cell.angle_beta   90.00
_cell.angle_gamma   90.00
#
_symmetry.space_group_name_H-M   'P 1'
#
loop_
_entity.id
_entity.type
_entity.pdbx_description
1 polymer ?
#
loop_
_entity_poly.entity_id
_entity_poly.type
_entity_poly.pdbx_seq_one_letter_code
_entity_poly.pdbx_strand_id
1 'polypeptide(L)'
;MRIRYLLYSLCLLTVPYESLQAQTLPVGSTVLEDYYRRQQLLGTVDSSVSFTIRPLAADVLGRANVFDPEGVLGDKSYLYRFPGGEGYVQAMPAGLDFHNNGSFPYGTNDGAMVPTRGAQLRLYGGLVAKYRFLTLQLSPEVIYASNMKYDDTPNTPGYGLEWYKVVGNMIDMPAYFGNSVYLRALLGQSSLKASFGAVSFGFSTENLYWGPGRYNSLLMSNNAQGFPHFTVHTNKPVHTPVGSFEGQLVGGILQASGFPPSITRNSLHNEMYYIDKPDVNRYFSGFVATYQPKWVPGLSLGIARSFVVNTDNMKGVGDYLPFFKPAVKEATYLDAATGAERTSNEVRDRYGSVYFRWVMPAGHLEIYGEYGRNSKPENGRDWMVQPSYSRGYILGFRKLVPLGFSPGDFLELGAEATELAMNNTYYTSRSKWLYPTWYIHPVVRDGYTHRGQLLGAGIGPGSNVQTASIGWVRGMKRVNLALERFVHNEDFFYMYVYDVRKSWVDFGWSLHGEWDFNGFLTYLKVQNMHSYNYRHQFMQPADATDFWDFDPQDRNNFLIRLGFAYRF
;
A
#
# COMPACT_ATOMS: atom_id res chain seq x y z
N MET A 1 44.26 17.16 -15.54
CA MET A 1 43.33 16.15 -15.00
C MET A 1 41.87 16.60 -15.03
N ARG A 2 41.53 17.90 -14.96
CA ARG A 2 40.13 18.41 -14.94
C ARG A 2 39.38 18.38 -16.29
N ILE A 3 40.06 18.41 -17.41
CA ILE A 3 39.45 18.42 -18.77
C ILE A 3 38.94 17.02 -19.19
N ARG A 4 39.54 15.93 -18.71
CA ARG A 4 39.09 14.56 -19.02
C ARG A 4 37.74 14.21 -18.34
N TYR A 5 37.45 14.75 -17.18
CA TYR A 5 36.16 14.55 -16.50
C TYR A 5 35.03 15.36 -17.14
N LEU A 6 35.36 16.52 -17.76
CA LEU A 6 34.39 17.32 -18.51
C LEU A 6 34.01 16.62 -19.82
N LEU A 7 34.96 15.90 -20.48
CA LEU A 7 34.69 15.11 -21.68
C LEU A 7 33.88 13.84 -21.40
N TYR A 8 34.06 13.20 -20.24
CA TYR A 8 33.20 12.07 -19.82
C TYR A 8 31.79 12.50 -19.47
N SER A 9 31.61 13.69 -18.87
CA SER A 9 30.28 14.25 -18.65
C SER A 9 29.58 14.73 -19.92
N LEU A 10 30.34 15.11 -20.97
CA LEU A 10 29.80 15.48 -22.28
C LEU A 10 29.42 14.26 -23.11
N CYS A 11 30.14 13.13 -22.99
CA CYS A 11 29.80 11.87 -23.64
C CYS A 11 28.53 11.20 -23.13
N LEU A 12 28.09 11.52 -21.92
CA LEU A 12 26.79 11.08 -21.38
C LEU A 12 25.60 11.80 -22.03
N LEU A 13 25.83 12.89 -22.76
CA LEU A 13 24.81 13.68 -23.47
C LEU A 13 24.54 13.24 -24.89
N THR A 14 25.30 12.28 -25.44
CA THR A 14 25.15 11.75 -26.82
C THR A 14 24.55 10.34 -26.86
N VAL A 15 23.78 9.94 -25.86
CA VAL A 15 22.97 8.71 -25.97
C VAL A 15 21.92 8.95 -27.04
N PRO A 16 21.79 8.06 -28.07
CA PRO A 16 20.77 8.20 -29.09
C PRO A 16 19.39 8.33 -28.44
N TYR A 17 18.66 9.32 -28.86
CA TYR A 17 17.37 9.71 -28.34
C TYR A 17 16.33 8.67 -28.80
N GLU A 18 16.31 7.51 -28.14
CA GLU A 18 15.15 6.64 -28.25
C GLU A 18 13.97 7.41 -27.63
N SER A 19 12.84 7.46 -28.32
CA SER A 19 11.64 8.13 -27.90
C SER A 19 11.01 7.36 -26.72
N LEU A 20 11.67 7.42 -25.54
CA LEU A 20 11.17 6.81 -24.32
C LEU A 20 9.79 7.37 -24.00
N GLN A 21 8.82 6.50 -23.83
CA GLN A 21 7.47 6.90 -23.45
C GLN A 21 7.40 7.02 -21.93
N ALA A 22 7.24 8.24 -21.46
CA ALA A 22 7.35 8.54 -20.04
C ALA A 22 6.00 8.58 -19.29
N GLN A 23 4.92 8.13 -19.95
CA GLN A 23 3.62 7.93 -19.32
C GLN A 23 3.69 6.81 -18.29
N THR A 24 3.07 6.99 -17.13
CA THR A 24 2.96 5.95 -16.10
C THR A 24 1.53 5.49 -15.92
N LEU A 25 1.36 4.21 -15.65
CA LEU A 25 0.10 3.64 -15.21
C LEU A 25 -0.04 3.89 -13.70
N PRO A 26 -0.98 4.76 -13.27
CA PRO A 26 -1.14 5.08 -11.85
C PRO A 26 -1.46 3.84 -11.02
N VAL A 27 -0.86 3.76 -9.83
CA VAL A 27 -1.19 2.72 -8.86
C VAL A 27 -2.66 2.86 -8.45
N GLY A 28 -3.37 1.74 -8.41
CA GLY A 28 -4.81 1.73 -8.15
C GLY A 28 -5.68 1.84 -9.40
N SER A 29 -5.08 1.83 -10.60
CA SER A 29 -5.80 1.61 -11.88
C SER A 29 -6.17 0.12 -12.01
N THR A 30 -7.03 -0.37 -11.12
CA THR A 30 -7.24 -1.79 -10.82
C THR A 30 -7.45 -2.65 -12.07
N VAL A 31 -8.34 -2.23 -12.98
CA VAL A 31 -8.66 -2.97 -14.21
C VAL A 31 -7.44 -3.12 -15.11
N LEU A 32 -6.68 -2.03 -15.30
CA LEU A 32 -5.53 -2.02 -16.20
C LEU A 32 -4.31 -2.72 -15.60
N GLU A 33 -3.99 -2.45 -14.32
CA GLU A 33 -2.88 -3.14 -13.63
C GLU A 33 -3.09 -4.65 -13.62
N ASP A 34 -4.31 -5.09 -13.29
CA ASP A 34 -4.65 -6.51 -13.26
C ASP A 34 -4.63 -7.13 -14.65
N TYR A 35 -5.11 -6.40 -15.68
CA TYR A 35 -5.01 -6.82 -17.07
C TYR A 35 -3.56 -7.05 -17.48
N TYR A 36 -2.66 -6.08 -17.30
CA TYR A 36 -1.25 -6.22 -17.68
C TYR A 36 -0.56 -7.36 -16.95
N ARG A 37 -0.86 -7.54 -15.67
CA ARG A 37 -0.33 -8.65 -14.87
C ARG A 37 -0.82 -10.01 -15.38
N ARG A 38 -2.09 -10.12 -15.84
CA ARG A 38 -2.60 -11.32 -16.53
C ARG A 38 -1.95 -11.54 -17.88
N GLN A 39 -1.74 -10.48 -18.66
CA GLN A 39 -1.05 -10.59 -19.96
C GLN A 39 0.38 -11.13 -19.82
N GLN A 40 1.03 -10.85 -18.70
CA GLN A 40 2.33 -11.45 -18.40
C GLN A 40 2.24 -12.96 -18.17
N LEU A 41 1.18 -13.45 -17.49
CA LEU A 41 0.92 -14.88 -17.34
C LEU A 41 0.62 -15.58 -18.67
N LEU A 42 0.07 -14.84 -19.63
CA LEU A 42 -0.22 -15.34 -20.98
C LEU A 42 0.98 -15.21 -21.94
N GLY A 43 2.09 -14.62 -21.46
CA GLY A 43 3.32 -14.44 -22.25
C GLY A 43 3.24 -13.31 -23.29
N THR A 44 2.23 -12.44 -23.25
CA THR A 44 2.07 -11.30 -24.17
C THR A 44 2.74 -10.02 -23.66
N VAL A 45 3.05 -9.94 -22.39
CA VAL A 45 3.89 -8.92 -21.75
C VAL A 45 5.18 -9.59 -21.27
N ASP A 46 6.30 -8.91 -21.46
CA ASP A 46 7.61 -9.45 -21.12
C ASP A 46 7.70 -9.84 -19.64
N SER A 47 8.14 -11.07 -19.38
CA SER A 47 8.36 -11.57 -18.02
C SER A 47 9.56 -10.92 -17.32
N SER A 48 10.39 -10.15 -18.04
CA SER A 48 11.48 -9.37 -17.45
C SER A 48 10.98 -8.15 -16.65
N VAL A 49 9.70 -7.80 -16.76
CA VAL A 49 9.05 -6.78 -15.93
C VAL A 49 8.66 -7.39 -14.60
N SER A 50 9.20 -6.88 -13.50
CA SER A 50 8.98 -7.51 -12.20
C SER A 50 7.55 -7.33 -11.66
N PHE A 51 6.86 -6.24 -11.99
CA PHE A 51 5.61 -5.80 -11.36
C PHE A 51 5.72 -5.57 -9.85
N THR A 52 6.92 -5.53 -9.32
CA THR A 52 7.17 -5.35 -7.87
C THR A 52 7.47 -3.91 -7.50
N ILE A 53 7.67 -3.04 -8.49
CA ILE A 53 7.89 -1.60 -8.35
C ILE A 53 6.85 -0.89 -9.22
N ARG A 54 5.92 -0.18 -8.62
CA ARG A 54 4.86 0.56 -9.31
C ARG A 54 4.83 2.02 -8.84
N PRO A 55 4.42 2.99 -9.67
CA PRO A 55 3.73 2.89 -10.96
C PRO A 55 4.61 2.36 -12.09
N LEU A 56 3.99 1.68 -13.07
CA LEU A 56 4.67 1.09 -14.23
C LEU A 56 4.77 2.12 -15.36
N ALA A 57 5.94 2.25 -15.97
CA ALA A 57 6.12 3.10 -17.14
C ALA A 57 5.60 2.43 -18.43
N ALA A 58 5.16 3.24 -19.40
CA ALA A 58 4.67 2.77 -20.70
C ALA A 58 5.71 1.95 -21.45
N ASP A 59 6.97 2.37 -21.37
CA ASP A 59 8.11 1.68 -22.01
C ASP A 59 8.27 0.24 -21.51
N VAL A 60 8.05 0.03 -20.20
CA VAL A 60 8.12 -1.30 -19.57
C VAL A 60 7.03 -2.22 -20.11
N LEU A 61 5.85 -1.69 -20.36
CA LEU A 61 4.70 -2.44 -20.85
C LEU A 61 4.70 -2.60 -22.38
N GLY A 62 5.68 -1.99 -23.08
CA GLY A 62 5.79 -2.04 -24.53
C GLY A 62 4.58 -1.40 -25.24
N ARG A 63 4.00 -0.37 -24.63
CA ARG A 63 2.78 0.30 -25.13
C ARG A 63 3.01 1.79 -25.36
N ALA A 64 2.46 2.30 -26.46
CA ALA A 64 2.45 3.73 -26.76
C ALA A 64 1.52 4.50 -25.81
N ASN A 65 0.45 3.86 -25.38
CA ASN A 65 -0.52 4.37 -24.42
C ASN A 65 -0.85 3.27 -23.42
N VAL A 66 -0.45 3.44 -22.15
CA VAL A 66 -0.74 2.46 -21.10
C VAL A 66 -2.24 2.31 -20.81
N PHE A 67 -3.04 3.30 -21.19
CA PHE A 67 -4.48 3.26 -21.01
C PHE A 67 -5.21 2.58 -22.17
N ASP A 68 -4.51 2.26 -23.26
CA ASP A 68 -5.06 1.54 -24.43
C ASP A 68 -4.25 0.26 -24.71
N PRO A 69 -4.32 -0.74 -23.83
CA PRO A 69 -3.52 -1.95 -23.97
C PRO A 69 -3.88 -2.80 -25.20
N GLU A 70 -5.08 -2.67 -25.72
CA GLU A 70 -5.58 -3.43 -26.89
C GLU A 70 -5.50 -2.64 -28.20
N GLY A 71 -5.09 -1.35 -28.14
CA GLY A 71 -4.92 -0.49 -29.33
C GLY A 71 -6.25 -0.07 -29.98
N VAL A 72 -7.35 -0.10 -29.23
CA VAL A 72 -8.70 0.19 -29.76
C VAL A 72 -8.96 1.69 -29.91
N LEU A 73 -8.32 2.52 -29.07
CA LEU A 73 -8.55 3.97 -29.03
C LEU A 73 -7.72 4.71 -30.09
N GLY A 74 -6.58 4.15 -30.47
CA GLY A 74 -5.67 4.73 -31.44
C GLY A 74 -5.12 6.10 -30.99
N ASP A 75 -5.11 7.05 -31.91
CA ASP A 75 -4.54 8.39 -31.68
C ASP A 75 -5.49 9.40 -31.00
N LYS A 76 -6.69 9.02 -30.64
CA LYS A 76 -7.71 9.93 -30.08
C LYS A 76 -7.31 10.56 -28.75
N SER A 77 -6.45 9.90 -27.97
CA SER A 77 -5.94 10.41 -26.71
C SER A 77 -4.93 11.54 -26.86
N TYR A 78 -4.33 11.73 -28.05
CA TYR A 78 -3.35 12.78 -28.29
C TYR A 78 -4.05 14.12 -28.53
N LEU A 79 -3.88 15.06 -27.61
CA LEU A 79 -4.40 16.42 -27.72
C LEU A 79 -3.51 17.30 -28.60
N TYR A 80 -2.19 17.05 -28.55
CA TYR A 80 -1.22 17.78 -29.36
C TYR A 80 0.05 16.92 -29.56
N ARG A 81 0.68 17.03 -30.74
CA ARG A 81 2.00 16.45 -31.02
C ARG A 81 2.96 17.55 -31.45
N PHE A 82 4.09 17.64 -30.78
CA PHE A 82 5.11 18.62 -31.13
C PHE A 82 5.76 18.29 -32.48
N PRO A 83 6.10 19.31 -33.31
CA PRO A 83 6.79 19.09 -34.54
C PRO A 83 8.12 18.32 -34.35
N GLY A 84 8.52 17.53 -35.36
CA GLY A 84 9.75 16.75 -35.28
C GLY A 84 9.73 15.56 -34.34
N GLY A 85 8.59 15.21 -33.77
CA GLY A 85 8.47 14.09 -32.83
C GLY A 85 9.08 14.37 -31.44
N GLU A 86 9.35 15.63 -31.11
CA GLU A 86 10.00 16.02 -29.84
C GLU A 86 9.14 15.79 -28.59
N GLY A 87 7.84 15.56 -28.75
CA GLY A 87 6.95 15.32 -27.63
C GLY A 87 5.48 15.32 -28.01
N TYR A 88 4.64 15.23 -26.98
CA TYR A 88 3.19 15.20 -27.11
C TYR A 88 2.49 15.68 -25.84
N VAL A 89 1.22 16.03 -25.99
CA VAL A 89 0.26 16.20 -24.88
C VAL A 89 -0.84 15.16 -25.09
N GLN A 90 -1.11 14.36 -24.08
CA GLN A 90 -2.06 13.25 -24.15
C GLN A 90 -3.02 13.31 -22.97
N ALA A 91 -4.31 13.04 -23.21
CA ALA A 91 -5.31 12.90 -22.17
C ALA A 91 -5.10 11.60 -21.38
N MET A 92 -5.25 11.69 -20.08
CA MET A 92 -5.37 10.53 -19.18
C MET A 92 -6.85 10.20 -18.96
N PRO A 93 -7.19 8.97 -18.55
CA PRO A 93 -8.56 8.62 -18.23
C PRO A 93 -9.17 9.59 -17.21
N ALA A 94 -10.41 9.97 -17.46
CA ALA A 94 -11.22 10.71 -16.49
C ALA A 94 -12.29 9.78 -15.91
N GLY A 95 -12.44 9.77 -14.59
CA GLY A 95 -13.30 8.80 -13.94
C GLY A 95 -13.87 9.24 -12.62
N LEU A 96 -14.77 8.38 -12.15
CA LEU A 96 -15.48 8.50 -10.90
C LEU A 96 -15.51 7.14 -10.23
N ASP A 97 -15.11 7.10 -8.95
CA ASP A 97 -15.28 5.94 -8.09
C ASP A 97 -16.25 6.28 -6.96
N PHE A 98 -17.21 5.42 -6.75
CA PHE A 98 -18.19 5.51 -5.67
C PHE A 98 -18.05 4.28 -4.76
N HIS A 99 -17.96 4.52 -3.44
CA HIS A 99 -18.00 3.49 -2.41
C HIS A 99 -19.12 3.79 -1.42
N ASN A 100 -19.72 2.76 -0.87
CA ASN A 100 -20.65 2.90 0.25
C ASN A 100 -20.45 1.78 1.25
N ASN A 101 -20.17 2.14 2.50
CA ASN A 101 -20.07 1.25 3.65
C ASN A 101 -21.33 1.40 4.51
N GLY A 102 -22.09 0.32 4.67
CA GLY A 102 -23.40 0.34 5.33
C GLY A 102 -23.32 0.57 6.84
N SER A 103 -22.54 -0.22 7.55
CA SER A 103 -22.57 -0.27 9.01
C SER A 103 -21.35 0.32 9.68
N PHE A 104 -20.14 0.03 9.19
CA PHE A 104 -18.88 0.50 9.74
C PHE A 104 -17.84 0.74 8.62
N PRO A 105 -16.80 1.53 8.87
CA PRO A 105 -15.72 1.76 7.90
C PRO A 105 -15.04 0.47 7.49
N TYR A 106 -14.89 0.27 6.19
CA TYR A 106 -14.13 -0.83 5.64
C TYR A 106 -13.52 -0.38 4.29
N GLY A 107 -12.25 -0.69 4.09
CA GLY A 107 -11.56 -0.40 2.85
C GLY A 107 -10.05 -0.58 2.99
N THR A 108 -9.46 -1.21 1.98
CA THR A 108 -8.00 -1.39 1.86
C THR A 108 -7.60 -1.14 0.43
N ASN A 109 -6.41 -0.56 0.23
CA ASN A 109 -5.85 -0.23 -1.08
C ASN A 109 -6.73 0.71 -1.93
N ASP A 110 -7.43 1.61 -1.29
CA ASP A 110 -8.35 2.57 -1.93
C ASP A 110 -7.69 3.94 -2.21
N GLY A 111 -6.37 4.04 -2.07
CA GLY A 111 -5.60 5.24 -2.33
C GLY A 111 -6.01 6.40 -1.43
N ALA A 112 -6.43 7.50 -2.05
CA ALA A 112 -6.83 8.71 -1.35
C ALA A 112 -8.23 8.62 -0.71
N MET A 113 -9.02 7.61 -1.01
CA MET A 113 -10.34 7.41 -0.37
C MET A 113 -10.15 6.91 1.06
N VAL A 114 -10.70 7.67 2.01
CA VAL A 114 -10.58 7.36 3.43
C VAL A 114 -11.61 6.30 3.85
N PRO A 115 -11.27 5.33 4.71
CA PRO A 115 -12.23 4.34 5.18
C PRO A 115 -13.24 4.99 6.12
N THR A 116 -14.45 5.29 5.64
CA THR A 116 -15.55 5.88 6.43
C THR A 116 -16.84 5.10 6.22
N ARG A 117 -17.78 5.25 7.15
CA ARG A 117 -19.15 4.77 6.97
C ARG A 117 -19.92 5.71 6.04
N GLY A 118 -20.79 5.14 5.19
CA GLY A 118 -21.64 5.85 4.25
C GLY A 118 -20.99 6.05 2.89
N ALA A 119 -21.52 7.01 2.13
CA ALA A 119 -21.13 7.27 0.76
C ALA A 119 -19.77 7.98 0.66
N GLN A 120 -18.95 7.56 -0.27
CA GLN A 120 -17.66 8.15 -0.61
C GLN A 120 -17.56 8.28 -2.13
N LEU A 121 -16.91 9.32 -2.60
CA LEU A 121 -16.74 9.61 -4.02
C LEU A 121 -15.33 10.09 -4.31
N ARG A 122 -14.70 9.57 -5.36
CA ARG A 122 -13.48 10.09 -5.95
C ARG A 122 -13.72 10.50 -7.37
N LEU A 123 -13.39 11.75 -7.71
CA LEU A 123 -13.33 12.25 -9.08
C LEU A 123 -11.86 12.44 -9.45
N TYR A 124 -11.49 12.02 -10.64
CA TYR A 124 -10.12 12.15 -11.13
C TYR A 124 -10.09 12.33 -12.65
N GLY A 125 -9.00 12.87 -13.14
CA GLY A 125 -8.71 13.02 -14.55
C GLY A 125 -7.41 13.76 -14.74
N GLY A 126 -6.87 13.76 -15.96
CA GLY A 126 -5.58 14.38 -16.12
C GLY A 126 -5.05 14.43 -17.55
N LEU A 127 -3.79 14.84 -17.63
CA LEU A 127 -3.03 14.90 -18.88
C LEU A 127 -1.57 14.56 -18.61
N VAL A 128 -0.89 14.03 -19.64
CA VAL A 128 0.56 13.87 -19.68
C VAL A 128 1.08 14.77 -20.80
N ALA A 129 2.06 15.61 -20.45
CA ALA A 129 2.82 16.40 -21.41
C ALA A 129 4.28 15.94 -21.39
N LYS A 130 4.77 15.47 -22.52
CA LYS A 130 6.17 15.09 -22.72
C LYS A 130 6.83 16.04 -23.71
N TYR A 131 7.99 16.51 -23.34
CA TYR A 131 8.86 17.25 -24.26
C TYR A 131 10.32 16.83 -24.05
N ARG A 132 10.89 16.17 -25.04
CA ARG A 132 12.25 15.60 -24.98
C ARG A 132 12.42 14.69 -23.77
N PHE A 133 13.32 15.05 -22.85
CA PHE A 133 13.61 14.29 -21.63
C PHE A 133 12.67 14.63 -20.45
N LEU A 134 11.86 15.68 -20.57
CA LEU A 134 10.94 16.10 -19.50
C LEU A 134 9.55 15.51 -19.71
N THR A 135 8.94 15.09 -18.62
CA THR A 135 7.55 14.64 -18.56
C THR A 135 6.84 15.27 -17.38
N LEU A 136 5.75 15.93 -17.68
CA LEU A 136 4.79 16.42 -16.70
C LEU A 136 3.52 15.56 -16.78
N GLN A 137 3.19 14.87 -15.73
CA GLN A 137 1.89 14.21 -15.54
C GLN A 137 1.10 15.00 -14.53
N LEU A 138 -0.09 15.46 -14.90
CA LEU A 138 -1.04 16.13 -13.99
C LEU A 138 -2.29 15.28 -13.92
N SER A 139 -2.57 14.72 -12.74
CA SER A 139 -3.73 13.87 -12.50
C SER A 139 -4.32 14.15 -11.12
N PRO A 140 -4.91 15.35 -10.94
CA PRO A 140 -5.55 15.72 -9.69
C PRO A 140 -6.76 14.85 -9.39
N GLU A 141 -7.11 14.78 -8.11
CA GLU A 141 -8.29 14.06 -7.64
C GLU A 141 -9.02 14.84 -6.54
N VAL A 142 -10.34 14.66 -6.49
CA VAL A 142 -11.21 15.23 -5.45
C VAL A 142 -11.89 14.08 -4.74
N ILE A 143 -11.77 14.07 -3.41
CA ILE A 143 -12.32 13.04 -2.54
C ILE A 143 -13.44 13.68 -1.70
N TYR A 144 -14.59 13.03 -1.70
CA TYR A 144 -15.70 13.29 -0.80
C TYR A 144 -16.00 12.05 0.02
N ALA A 145 -16.26 12.21 1.31
CA ALA A 145 -16.80 11.14 2.14
C ALA A 145 -17.83 11.70 3.12
N SER A 146 -18.96 11.03 3.24
CA SER A 146 -20.05 11.42 4.14
C SER A 146 -19.68 11.29 5.62
N ASN A 147 -18.68 10.44 5.94
CA ASN A 147 -18.10 10.32 7.27
C ASN A 147 -19.16 10.13 8.37
N MET A 148 -20.12 9.23 8.10
CA MET A 148 -21.26 9.00 9.00
C MET A 148 -20.82 8.37 10.32
N LYS A 149 -21.48 8.75 11.39
CA LYS A 149 -21.22 8.17 12.74
C LYS A 149 -21.52 6.67 12.75
N TYR A 150 -20.71 5.92 13.47
CA TYR A 150 -20.88 4.49 13.70
C TYR A 150 -20.41 4.16 15.13
N ASP A 151 -20.59 2.91 15.55
CA ASP A 151 -20.12 2.46 16.85
C ASP A 151 -18.62 2.15 16.78
N ASP A 152 -17.81 3.13 17.18
CA ASP A 152 -16.36 3.13 17.01
C ASP A 152 -15.56 2.77 18.27
N THR A 153 -16.18 2.87 19.45
CA THR A 153 -15.49 2.71 20.73
C THR A 153 -15.87 1.40 21.39
N PRO A 154 -14.89 0.61 21.86
CA PRO A 154 -15.17 -0.45 22.79
C PRO A 154 -15.76 0.16 24.06
N ASN A 155 -17.06 -0.03 24.29
CA ASN A 155 -17.72 0.39 25.54
C ASN A 155 -17.31 -0.46 26.76
N THR A 156 -16.34 -1.34 26.62
CA THR A 156 -15.96 -2.28 27.66
C THR A 156 -15.01 -1.58 28.62
N PRO A 157 -15.42 -1.37 29.89
CA PRO A 157 -14.49 -0.96 30.92
C PRO A 157 -13.44 -2.06 31.05
N GLY A 158 -12.20 -1.78 30.87
CA GLY A 158 -11.16 -2.76 31.14
C GLY A 158 -9.93 -2.67 30.24
N TYR A 159 -10.06 -2.31 28.97
CA TYR A 159 -8.89 -2.16 28.09
C TYR A 159 -8.88 -0.88 27.25
N GLY A 160 -9.68 0.11 27.59
CA GLY A 160 -9.61 1.43 26.95
C GLY A 160 -8.27 2.12 27.15
N LEU A 161 -7.73 2.04 28.39
CA LEU A 161 -6.40 2.55 28.71
C LEU A 161 -5.31 1.86 27.90
N GLU A 162 -5.36 0.53 27.83
CA GLU A 162 -4.40 -0.30 27.10
C GLU A 162 -4.47 0.00 25.61
N TRP A 163 -5.67 0.21 25.06
CA TRP A 163 -5.82 0.59 23.65
C TRP A 163 -5.11 1.92 23.35
N TYR A 164 -5.27 2.94 24.19
CA TYR A 164 -4.56 4.22 24.03
C TYR A 164 -3.04 4.05 24.14
N LYS A 165 -2.57 3.28 25.10
CA LYS A 165 -1.14 3.03 25.34
C LYS A 165 -0.46 2.33 24.15
N VAL A 166 -1.15 1.40 23.50
CA VAL A 166 -0.57 0.49 22.50
C VAL A 166 -0.90 0.92 21.07
N VAL A 167 -2.08 1.46 20.84
CA VAL A 167 -2.56 1.80 19.50
C VAL A 167 -2.76 3.31 19.36
N GLY A 168 -3.71 3.88 20.09
CA GLY A 168 -4.13 5.27 19.88
C GLY A 168 -3.01 6.30 19.95
N ASN A 169 -2.06 6.13 20.88
CA ASN A 169 -0.94 7.05 21.08
C ASN A 169 0.29 6.76 20.18
N MET A 170 0.31 5.63 19.45
CA MET A 170 1.49 5.20 18.68
C MET A 170 1.25 5.09 17.18
N ILE A 171 0.05 5.41 16.69
CA ILE A 171 -0.28 5.43 15.27
C ILE A 171 -1.35 6.48 14.98
N ASP A 172 -1.28 7.09 13.81
CA ASP A 172 -2.29 8.00 13.29
C ASP A 172 -3.28 7.23 12.41
N MET A 173 -4.29 6.64 13.05
CA MET A 173 -5.41 5.95 12.41
C MET A 173 -6.72 6.42 13.07
N PRO A 174 -7.23 7.59 12.67
CA PRO A 174 -8.44 8.13 13.26
C PRO A 174 -9.66 7.28 12.90
N ALA A 175 -10.58 7.10 13.86
CA ALA A 175 -11.85 6.43 13.59
C ALA A 175 -12.78 7.29 12.74
N TYR A 176 -12.63 8.60 12.83
CA TYR A 176 -13.36 9.59 12.03
C TYR A 176 -12.41 10.61 11.42
N PHE A 177 -12.63 10.98 10.19
CA PHE A 177 -11.91 12.03 9.49
C PHE A 177 -12.60 13.40 9.71
N GLY A 178 -12.66 13.83 10.97
CA GLY A 178 -13.37 15.03 11.43
C GLY A 178 -14.83 14.76 11.83
N ASN A 179 -15.52 15.83 12.24
CA ASN A 179 -16.89 15.76 12.78
C ASN A 179 -17.99 15.95 11.71
N SER A 180 -17.60 16.15 10.47
CA SER A 180 -18.51 16.44 9.35
C SER A 180 -18.04 15.71 8.09
N VAL A 181 -18.61 16.08 6.97
CA VAL A 181 -18.19 15.62 5.64
C VAL A 181 -16.69 15.85 5.43
N TYR A 182 -16.01 14.84 4.94
CA TYR A 182 -14.62 14.94 4.50
C TYR A 182 -14.58 15.34 3.02
N LEU A 183 -13.93 16.45 2.71
CA LEU A 183 -13.74 16.94 1.34
C LEU A 183 -12.29 17.38 1.15
N ARG A 184 -11.60 16.81 0.16
CA ARG A 184 -10.21 17.14 -0.16
C ARG A 184 -9.98 17.18 -1.66
N ALA A 185 -9.26 18.21 -2.10
CA ALA A 185 -8.66 18.28 -3.43
C ALA A 185 -7.16 18.00 -3.29
N LEU A 186 -6.65 17.10 -4.12
CA LEU A 186 -5.29 16.58 -4.07
C LEU A 186 -4.62 16.73 -5.45
N LEU A 187 -3.30 16.85 -5.47
CA LEU A 187 -2.53 16.71 -6.71
C LEU A 187 -2.62 15.29 -7.30
N GLY A 188 -3.03 14.32 -6.47
CA GLY A 188 -3.27 12.95 -6.88
C GLY A 188 -2.05 12.31 -7.53
N GLN A 189 -2.25 11.67 -8.68
CA GLN A 189 -1.20 10.92 -9.39
C GLN A 189 -0.37 11.84 -10.30
N SER A 190 0.16 12.94 -9.73
CA SER A 190 0.90 13.96 -10.49
C SER A 190 2.41 13.85 -10.27
N SER A 191 3.18 14.15 -11.33
CA SER A 191 4.65 14.10 -11.28
C SER A 191 5.31 14.99 -12.34
N LEU A 192 6.51 15.46 -12.01
CA LEU A 192 7.43 16.12 -12.94
C LEU A 192 8.75 15.34 -12.93
N LYS A 193 9.07 14.68 -14.02
CA LYS A 193 10.22 13.76 -14.14
C LYS A 193 11.12 14.14 -15.30
N ALA A 194 12.42 13.93 -15.13
CA ALA A 194 13.40 13.97 -16.19
C ALA A 194 13.95 12.56 -16.41
N SER A 195 13.91 12.07 -17.66
CA SER A 195 14.29 10.70 -18.04
C SER A 195 15.52 10.69 -18.91
N PHE A 196 16.52 9.89 -18.54
CA PHE A 196 17.78 9.72 -19.26
C PHE A 196 18.09 8.22 -19.40
N GLY A 197 17.90 7.70 -20.60
CA GLY A 197 18.03 6.27 -20.83
C GLY A 197 17.08 5.46 -19.96
N ALA A 198 17.60 4.52 -19.19
CA ALA A 198 16.80 3.65 -18.34
C ALA A 198 16.44 4.26 -16.96
N VAL A 199 16.86 5.48 -16.64
CA VAL A 199 16.69 6.09 -15.32
C VAL A 199 15.92 7.40 -15.42
N SER A 200 15.00 7.62 -14.49
CA SER A 200 14.30 8.88 -14.27
C SER A 200 14.50 9.39 -12.85
N PHE A 201 14.43 10.71 -12.72
CA PHE A 201 14.36 11.37 -11.43
C PHE A 201 13.39 12.56 -11.49
N GLY A 202 12.80 12.90 -10.37
CA GLY A 202 11.86 14.00 -10.30
C GLY A 202 11.09 14.09 -9.00
N PHE A 203 10.10 14.98 -9.00
CA PHE A 203 9.16 15.16 -7.92
C PHE A 203 7.81 14.54 -8.27
N SER A 204 7.17 13.93 -7.28
CA SER A 204 5.92 13.22 -7.49
C SER A 204 5.03 13.25 -6.25
N THR A 205 3.73 13.14 -6.49
CA THR A 205 2.71 12.81 -5.49
C THR A 205 1.99 11.51 -5.86
N GLU A 206 2.52 10.75 -6.82
CA GLU A 206 1.96 9.45 -7.21
C GLU A 206 1.95 8.47 -6.04
N ASN A 207 0.96 7.62 -5.98
CA ASN A 207 0.97 6.47 -5.09
C ASN A 207 2.08 5.51 -5.53
N LEU A 208 2.72 4.89 -4.56
CA LEU A 208 3.77 3.91 -4.77
C LEU A 208 3.31 2.54 -4.31
N TYR A 209 3.85 1.48 -4.91
CA TYR A 209 3.61 0.13 -4.47
C TYR A 209 4.89 -0.70 -4.62
N TRP A 210 5.37 -1.30 -3.51
CA TRP A 210 6.60 -2.09 -3.47
C TRP A 210 6.30 -3.51 -3.01
N GLY A 211 6.64 -4.48 -3.81
CA GLY A 211 6.43 -5.89 -3.50
C GLY A 211 5.51 -6.61 -4.48
N PRO A 212 5.43 -7.93 -4.38
CA PRO A 212 4.77 -8.79 -5.36
C PRO A 212 3.28 -9.01 -5.06
N GLY A 213 2.80 -8.70 -3.86
CA GLY A 213 1.43 -8.98 -3.42
C GLY A 213 0.36 -8.36 -4.33
N ARG A 214 -0.83 -8.94 -4.32
CA ARG A 214 -1.99 -8.42 -5.07
C ARG A 214 -2.90 -7.58 -4.20
N TYR A 215 -3.15 -8.07 -2.99
CA TYR A 215 -4.03 -7.42 -2.03
C TYR A 215 -3.27 -6.62 -1.00
N ASN A 216 -2.05 -7.04 -0.65
CA ASN A 216 -1.23 -6.36 0.34
C ASN A 216 0.24 -6.22 -0.11
N SER A 217 0.94 -5.28 0.52
CA SER A 217 2.39 -5.14 0.49
C SER A 217 2.86 -4.66 1.86
N LEU A 218 3.97 -5.19 2.35
CA LEU A 218 4.41 -4.91 3.73
C LEU A 218 4.88 -3.46 3.92
N LEU A 219 5.61 -2.88 2.95
CA LEU A 219 6.23 -1.58 3.13
C LEU A 219 5.50 -0.43 2.43
N MET A 220 5.02 -0.65 1.21
CA MET A 220 4.36 0.41 0.44
C MET A 220 3.26 -0.19 -0.41
N SER A 221 2.02 0.22 -0.16
CA SER A 221 0.82 -0.22 -0.87
C SER A 221 -0.02 0.96 -1.36
N ASN A 222 -1.11 0.67 -2.04
CA ASN A 222 -2.09 1.69 -2.42
C ASN A 222 -3.10 2.01 -1.29
N ASN A 223 -2.74 1.75 -0.03
CA ASN A 223 -3.69 1.96 1.07
C ASN A 223 -3.76 3.41 1.55
N ALA A 224 -2.67 4.17 1.42
CA ALA A 224 -2.65 5.62 1.67
C ALA A 224 -2.63 6.40 0.37
N GLN A 225 -3.07 7.65 0.42
CA GLN A 225 -2.83 8.60 -0.68
C GLN A 225 -1.34 8.80 -0.92
N GLY A 226 -0.95 9.18 -2.14
CA GLY A 226 0.43 9.56 -2.44
C GLY A 226 0.88 10.80 -1.65
N PHE A 227 2.17 10.86 -1.33
CA PHE A 227 2.77 11.95 -0.58
C PHE A 227 3.81 12.70 -1.43
N PRO A 228 4.09 13.98 -1.15
CA PRO A 228 5.13 14.73 -1.86
C PRO A 228 6.50 14.08 -1.64
N HIS A 229 7.12 13.64 -2.73
CA HIS A 229 8.42 12.97 -2.66
C HIS A 229 9.29 13.24 -3.87
N PHE A 230 10.59 13.20 -3.65
CA PHE A 230 11.60 13.07 -4.71
C PHE A 230 11.80 11.57 -4.99
N THR A 231 11.93 11.21 -6.26
CA THR A 231 12.15 9.82 -6.69
C THR A 231 13.28 9.73 -7.69
N VAL A 232 14.07 8.66 -7.59
CA VAL A 232 14.98 8.19 -8.62
C VAL A 232 14.62 6.74 -8.91
N HIS A 233 14.29 6.40 -10.14
CA HIS A 233 13.85 5.04 -10.47
C HIS A 233 14.26 4.62 -11.88
N THR A 234 14.25 3.32 -12.10
CA THR A 234 14.42 2.75 -13.44
C THR A 234 13.10 2.81 -14.20
N ASN A 235 13.12 3.30 -15.45
CA ASN A 235 11.96 3.32 -16.34
C ASN A 235 11.68 1.97 -16.97
N LYS A 236 12.72 1.16 -17.13
CA LYS A 236 12.69 -0.18 -17.70
C LYS A 236 13.76 -1.04 -17.03
N PRO A 237 13.63 -2.38 -17.09
CA PRO A 237 14.67 -3.26 -16.58
C PRO A 237 16.03 -2.96 -17.22
N VAL A 238 17.07 -2.79 -16.41
CA VAL A 238 18.44 -2.58 -16.85
C VAL A 238 19.08 -3.95 -17.08
N HIS A 239 19.25 -4.32 -18.34
CA HIS A 239 19.81 -5.62 -18.70
C HIS A 239 21.33 -5.65 -18.54
N THR A 240 21.82 -6.73 -17.92
CA THR A 240 23.24 -7.02 -17.73
C THR A 240 23.55 -8.46 -18.16
N PRO A 241 24.84 -8.85 -18.30
CA PRO A 241 25.20 -10.23 -18.62
C PRO A 241 24.67 -11.29 -17.65
N VAL A 242 24.39 -10.91 -16.38
CA VAL A 242 23.92 -11.81 -15.32
C VAL A 242 22.39 -11.77 -15.10
N GLY A 243 21.70 -10.80 -15.68
CA GLY A 243 20.27 -10.65 -15.54
C GLY A 243 19.83 -9.20 -15.62
N SER A 244 18.60 -8.88 -15.23
CA SER A 244 18.07 -7.53 -15.27
C SER A 244 17.82 -6.98 -13.86
N PHE A 245 17.91 -5.65 -13.73
CA PHE A 245 17.73 -4.93 -12.48
C PHE A 245 16.70 -3.83 -12.64
N GLU A 246 15.84 -3.68 -11.65
CA GLU A 246 14.92 -2.56 -11.46
C GLU A 246 15.13 -1.97 -10.08
N GLY A 247 14.90 -0.66 -9.91
CA GLY A 247 15.06 -0.03 -8.61
C GLY A 247 14.36 1.31 -8.51
N GLN A 248 14.04 1.69 -7.27
CA GLN A 248 13.52 3.00 -6.94
C GLN A 248 14.06 3.46 -5.59
N LEU A 249 14.44 4.73 -5.53
CA LEU A 249 14.82 5.47 -4.32
C LEU A 249 13.82 6.60 -4.13
N VAL A 250 13.33 6.78 -2.89
CA VAL A 250 12.32 7.78 -2.54
C VAL A 250 12.72 8.51 -1.28
N GLY A 251 12.54 9.83 -1.28
CA GLY A 251 12.64 10.69 -0.11
C GLY A 251 11.50 11.69 -0.11
N GLY A 252 10.69 11.76 0.96
CA GLY A 252 9.51 12.61 0.96
C GLY A 252 8.96 12.96 2.33
N ILE A 253 7.89 13.75 2.34
CA ILE A 253 7.28 14.27 3.56
C ILE A 253 5.96 13.59 3.83
N LEU A 254 5.82 13.01 5.01
CA LEU A 254 4.57 12.48 5.54
C LEU A 254 3.95 13.48 6.50
N GLN A 255 2.63 13.58 6.42
CA GLN A 255 1.82 14.47 7.25
C GLN A 255 0.91 13.66 8.17
N ALA A 256 0.59 14.21 9.34
CA ALA A 256 -0.48 13.69 10.20
C ALA A 256 -1.86 13.92 9.57
N SER A 257 -2.86 13.18 10.03
CA SER A 257 -4.26 13.39 9.64
C SER A 257 -4.82 14.70 10.19
N GLY A 258 -4.33 15.13 11.33
CA GLY A 258 -4.87 16.24 12.10
C GLY A 258 -6.14 15.89 12.88
N PHE A 259 -6.50 14.60 12.95
CA PHE A 259 -7.66 14.12 13.68
C PHE A 259 -7.22 13.28 14.88
N PRO A 260 -7.82 13.49 16.05
CA PRO A 260 -7.53 12.65 17.22
C PRO A 260 -8.13 11.25 17.03
N PRO A 261 -7.67 10.25 17.78
CA PRO A 261 -8.37 8.98 17.88
C PRO A 261 -9.78 9.22 18.42
N SER A 262 -10.66 8.25 18.22
CA SER A 262 -12.10 8.37 18.51
C SER A 262 -12.49 9.25 19.71
N ILE A 263 -13.22 10.34 19.44
CA ILE A 263 -13.64 11.30 20.46
C ILE A 263 -15.11 11.11 20.88
N THR A 264 -15.89 10.36 20.11
CA THR A 264 -17.34 10.57 20.07
C THR A 264 -18.12 9.99 21.25
N ARG A 265 -17.58 9.06 22.04
CA ARG A 265 -18.33 8.39 23.11
C ARG A 265 -17.67 8.35 24.49
N ASN A 266 -16.39 8.69 24.59
CA ASN A 266 -15.67 8.62 25.85
C ASN A 266 -14.72 9.81 26.01
N SER A 267 -15.27 11.03 26.13
CA SER A 267 -14.48 12.24 26.37
C SER A 267 -13.57 12.10 27.59
N LEU A 268 -14.05 11.45 28.66
CA LEU A 268 -13.26 11.15 29.86
C LEU A 268 -12.04 10.28 29.57
N HIS A 269 -12.16 9.22 28.75
CA HIS A 269 -11.02 8.37 28.40
C HIS A 269 -10.03 9.09 27.48
N ASN A 270 -10.51 9.95 26.57
CA ASN A 270 -9.64 10.76 25.74
C ASN A 270 -8.85 11.76 26.59
N GLU A 271 -9.51 12.46 27.49
CA GLU A 271 -8.86 13.41 28.39
C GLU A 271 -7.86 12.74 29.35
N MET A 272 -8.14 11.51 29.80
CA MET A 272 -7.28 10.79 30.74
C MET A 272 -6.12 10.05 30.11
N TYR A 273 -6.27 9.54 28.89
CA TYR A 273 -5.33 8.54 28.31
C TYR A 273 -4.74 8.92 26.99
N TYR A 274 -5.36 9.83 26.24
CA TYR A 274 -4.78 10.32 25.00
C TYR A 274 -3.68 11.34 25.30
N ILE A 275 -2.54 11.16 24.68
CA ILE A 275 -1.41 12.07 24.74
C ILE A 275 -1.28 12.72 23.36
N ASP A 276 -1.38 14.04 23.31
CA ASP A 276 -1.28 14.80 22.07
C ASP A 276 0.00 14.44 21.31
N LYS A 277 -0.16 14.17 20.02
CA LYS A 277 0.97 13.89 19.14
C LYS A 277 1.70 15.18 18.79
N PRO A 278 3.03 15.11 18.53
CA PRO A 278 3.76 16.29 18.12
C PRO A 278 3.25 16.79 16.76
N ASP A 279 3.01 18.10 16.65
CA ASP A 279 2.64 18.75 15.39
C ASP A 279 3.87 18.97 14.51
N VAL A 280 4.44 17.88 14.02
CA VAL A 280 5.65 17.89 13.18
C VAL A 280 5.45 16.95 11.99
N ASN A 281 5.96 17.35 10.84
CA ASN A 281 6.03 16.46 9.69
C ASN A 281 7.03 15.33 9.94
N ARG A 282 6.85 14.23 9.23
CA ARG A 282 7.78 13.10 9.23
C ARG A 282 8.46 13.02 7.88
N TYR A 283 9.74 12.68 7.88
CA TYR A 283 10.48 12.40 6.67
C TYR A 283 10.52 10.89 6.43
N PHE A 284 10.06 10.51 5.25
CA PHE A 284 10.16 9.15 4.72
C PHE A 284 11.40 9.04 3.84
N SER A 285 12.18 7.99 4.02
CA SER A 285 13.19 7.58 3.06
C SER A 285 13.11 6.09 2.82
N GLY A 286 13.16 5.66 1.58
CA GLY A 286 13.04 4.26 1.23
C GLY A 286 13.68 3.90 -0.09
N PHE A 287 14.03 2.64 -0.24
CA PHE A 287 14.46 2.09 -1.51
C PHE A 287 13.88 0.70 -1.71
N VAL A 288 13.73 0.35 -2.98
CA VAL A 288 13.38 -0.99 -3.43
C VAL A 288 14.27 -1.35 -4.62
N ALA A 289 14.74 -2.57 -4.66
CA ALA A 289 15.53 -3.12 -5.76
C ALA A 289 15.06 -4.53 -6.09
N THR A 290 14.97 -4.84 -7.38
CA THR A 290 14.58 -6.16 -7.89
C THR A 290 15.62 -6.64 -8.87
N TYR A 291 15.99 -7.90 -8.77
CA TYR A 291 16.92 -8.60 -9.64
C TYR A 291 16.23 -9.81 -10.27
N GLN A 292 16.40 -9.98 -11.56
CA GLN A 292 15.94 -11.15 -12.30
C GLN A 292 17.14 -11.90 -12.88
N PRO A 293 17.45 -13.10 -12.38
CA PRO A 293 18.52 -13.95 -12.89
C PRO A 293 18.26 -14.36 -14.35
N LYS A 294 19.25 -14.20 -15.23
CA LYS A 294 19.15 -14.60 -16.64
C LYS A 294 18.84 -16.09 -16.83
N TRP A 295 19.32 -16.92 -15.90
CA TRP A 295 19.21 -18.39 -15.98
C TRP A 295 17.93 -18.97 -15.36
N VAL A 296 17.08 -18.13 -14.74
CA VAL A 296 15.75 -18.52 -14.24
C VAL A 296 14.72 -17.51 -14.77
N PRO A 297 14.25 -17.68 -16.01
CA PRO A 297 13.30 -16.75 -16.61
C PRO A 297 12.03 -16.59 -15.77
N GLY A 298 11.56 -15.35 -15.64
CA GLY A 298 10.36 -15.00 -14.90
C GLY A 298 10.50 -14.95 -13.38
N LEU A 299 11.66 -15.33 -12.81
CA LEU A 299 11.92 -15.19 -11.37
C LEU A 299 12.46 -13.78 -11.07
N SER A 300 11.76 -13.05 -10.23
CA SER A 300 12.17 -11.78 -9.65
C SER A 300 12.47 -11.96 -8.16
N LEU A 301 13.64 -11.51 -7.73
CA LEU A 301 14.06 -11.47 -6.32
C LEU A 301 14.26 -10.02 -5.93
N GLY A 302 13.74 -9.60 -4.78
CA GLY A 302 13.87 -8.21 -4.41
C GLY A 302 14.04 -7.95 -2.92
N ILE A 303 14.42 -6.72 -2.66
CA ILE A 303 14.62 -6.17 -1.32
C ILE A 303 13.99 -4.78 -1.27
N ALA A 304 13.29 -4.49 -0.19
CA ALA A 304 12.80 -3.15 0.11
C ALA A 304 13.19 -2.73 1.52
N ARG A 305 13.44 -1.44 1.70
CA ARG A 305 13.74 -0.87 3.01
C ARG A 305 13.18 0.54 3.13
N SER A 306 12.63 0.87 4.31
CA SER A 306 12.09 2.20 4.58
C SER A 306 12.41 2.66 6.00
N PHE A 307 12.42 3.99 6.16
CA PHE A 307 12.67 4.68 7.42
C PHE A 307 11.73 5.87 7.53
N VAL A 308 11.21 6.09 8.73
CA VAL A 308 10.41 7.27 9.06
C VAL A 308 11.01 7.93 10.30
N VAL A 309 11.11 9.25 10.27
CA VAL A 309 11.65 10.06 11.38
C VAL A 309 10.90 11.38 11.45
N ASN A 310 10.67 11.89 12.66
CA ASN A 310 10.18 13.27 12.83
C ASN A 310 11.21 14.26 12.30
N THR A 311 10.77 15.27 11.55
CA THR A 311 11.70 16.23 10.91
C THR A 311 12.58 16.98 11.92
N ASP A 312 12.09 17.22 13.12
CA ASP A 312 12.84 17.87 14.22
C ASP A 312 14.02 17.04 14.70
N ASN A 313 13.99 15.73 14.50
CA ASN A 313 15.09 14.83 14.83
C ASN A 313 16.15 14.71 13.74
N MET A 314 15.96 15.40 12.60
CA MET A 314 16.93 15.43 11.51
C MET A 314 17.97 16.53 11.76
N LYS A 315 19.26 16.18 11.78
CA LYS A 315 20.37 17.09 12.12
C LYS A 315 21.41 17.27 11.00
N GLY A 316 21.33 16.45 9.95
CA GLY A 316 22.33 16.52 8.87
C GLY A 316 21.94 15.79 7.60
N VAL A 317 22.74 15.99 6.55
CA VAL A 317 22.49 15.42 5.21
C VAL A 317 22.36 13.89 5.24
N GLY A 318 23.11 13.20 6.10
CA GLY A 318 23.00 11.74 6.23
C GLY A 318 21.66 11.24 6.78
N ASP A 319 20.81 12.13 7.29
CA ASP A 319 19.49 11.78 7.79
C ASP A 319 18.45 11.62 6.67
N TYR A 320 18.73 12.23 5.50
CA TYR A 320 17.88 12.10 4.32
C TYR A 320 18.06 10.76 3.59
N LEU A 321 19.26 10.15 3.69
CA LEU A 321 19.59 8.87 3.05
C LEU A 321 20.27 7.93 4.07
N PRO A 322 19.53 7.41 5.05
CA PRO A 322 20.10 6.64 6.17
C PRO A 322 20.52 5.20 5.81
N PHE A 323 20.49 4.81 4.53
CA PHE A 323 20.70 3.43 4.08
C PHE A 323 22.09 2.88 4.41
N PHE A 324 23.12 3.72 4.36
CA PHE A 324 24.53 3.31 4.54
C PHE A 324 25.06 3.54 5.95
N LYS A 325 24.55 4.54 6.64
CA LYS A 325 24.86 4.84 8.04
C LYS A 325 23.60 5.38 8.72
N PRO A 326 22.73 4.51 9.23
CA PRO A 326 21.64 4.98 10.07
C PRO A 326 22.29 5.67 11.30
N ALA A 327 22.35 6.99 11.28
CA ALA A 327 22.84 7.75 12.42
C ALA A 327 21.86 7.50 13.57
N VAL A 328 22.35 6.82 14.60
CA VAL A 328 21.65 6.69 15.87
C VAL A 328 21.81 8.05 16.54
N LYS A 329 20.71 8.77 16.69
CA LYS A 329 20.67 10.05 17.39
C LYS A 329 19.80 9.91 18.62
N GLU A 330 20.28 10.44 19.72
CA GLU A 330 19.49 10.54 20.93
C GLU A 330 18.46 11.66 20.76
N ALA A 331 17.19 11.38 21.07
CA ALA A 331 16.13 12.35 21.10
C ALA A 331 15.22 12.13 22.30
N THR A 332 14.75 13.21 22.87
CA THR A 332 13.73 13.21 23.91
C THR A 332 12.35 13.07 23.26
N TYR A 333 11.49 12.26 23.86
CA TYR A 333 10.12 12.03 23.40
C TYR A 333 9.19 11.82 24.59
N LEU A 334 7.90 12.02 24.38
CA LEU A 334 6.87 11.67 25.36
C LEU A 334 6.54 10.18 25.23
N ASP A 335 6.69 9.46 26.31
CA ASP A 335 6.32 8.04 26.41
C ASP A 335 4.82 7.89 26.19
N ALA A 336 4.42 7.10 25.20
CA ALA A 336 3.03 6.94 24.79
C ALA A 336 2.12 6.27 25.84
N ALA A 337 2.71 5.59 26.83
CA ALA A 337 1.97 4.91 27.91
C ALA A 337 1.83 5.76 29.17
N THR A 338 2.79 6.63 29.44
CA THR A 338 2.87 7.35 30.73
C THR A 338 2.82 8.86 30.58
N GLY A 339 3.01 9.41 29.36
CA GLY A 339 3.18 10.85 29.13
C GLY A 339 4.47 11.43 29.68
N ALA A 340 5.37 10.63 30.27
CA ALA A 340 6.62 11.09 30.83
C ALA A 340 7.67 11.34 29.72
N GLU A 341 8.52 12.34 29.92
CA GLU A 341 9.69 12.54 29.06
C GLU A 341 10.70 11.41 29.20
N ARG A 342 11.12 10.86 28.09
CA ARG A 342 12.16 9.83 28.00
C ARG A 342 13.13 10.14 26.87
N THR A 343 14.32 9.59 26.95
CA THR A 343 15.36 9.71 25.93
C THR A 343 15.62 8.36 25.28
N SER A 344 15.74 8.32 23.97
CA SER A 344 16.03 7.11 23.21
C SER A 344 17.02 7.40 22.07
N ASN A 345 17.83 6.41 21.76
CA ASN A 345 18.66 6.37 20.56
C ASN A 345 17.89 5.85 19.33
N GLU A 346 16.67 5.33 19.50
CA GLU A 346 15.87 4.77 18.45
C GLU A 346 14.75 5.71 18.01
N VAL A 347 15.16 6.82 17.41
CA VAL A 347 14.26 7.90 16.95
C VAL A 347 13.73 7.70 15.55
N ARG A 348 14.00 6.55 14.93
CA ARG A 348 13.57 6.22 13.59
C ARG A 348 12.78 4.92 13.58
N ASP A 349 11.62 4.96 12.99
CA ASP A 349 10.88 3.76 12.62
C ASP A 349 11.50 3.14 11.36
N ARG A 350 11.59 1.80 11.30
CA ARG A 350 12.37 1.06 10.29
C ARG A 350 11.63 -0.19 9.86
N TYR A 351 11.53 -0.37 8.56
CA TYR A 351 10.99 -1.59 7.96
C TYR A 351 11.96 -2.12 6.91
N GLY A 352 11.98 -3.43 6.76
CA GLY A 352 12.72 -4.07 5.70
C GLY A 352 12.02 -5.35 5.26
N SER A 353 12.02 -5.63 3.96
CA SER A 353 11.50 -6.88 3.42
C SER A 353 12.40 -7.44 2.32
N VAL A 354 12.30 -8.73 2.13
CA VAL A 354 12.80 -9.47 0.99
C VAL A 354 11.63 -10.18 0.33
N TYR A 355 11.64 -10.29 -0.98
CA TYR A 355 10.53 -10.88 -1.69
C TYR A 355 10.98 -11.63 -2.94
N PHE A 356 10.09 -12.51 -3.41
CA PHE A 356 10.20 -13.14 -4.72
C PHE A 356 8.86 -13.08 -5.45
N ARG A 357 8.93 -13.09 -6.76
CA ARG A 357 7.81 -13.33 -7.67
C ARG A 357 8.29 -14.20 -8.81
N TRP A 358 7.64 -15.30 -9.05
CA TRP A 358 7.98 -16.20 -10.15
C TRP A 358 6.79 -16.35 -11.08
N VAL A 359 6.96 -15.85 -12.29
CA VAL A 359 5.99 -15.92 -13.39
C VAL A 359 6.39 -17.05 -14.29
N MET A 360 5.48 -17.98 -14.52
CA MET A 360 5.64 -19.17 -15.37
C MET A 360 4.62 -19.14 -16.52
N PRO A 361 4.90 -18.43 -17.64
CA PRO A 361 3.94 -18.26 -18.73
C PRO A 361 3.46 -19.58 -19.33
N ALA A 362 4.35 -20.56 -19.50
CA ALA A 362 4.00 -21.88 -20.02
C ALA A 362 2.91 -22.59 -19.18
N GLY A 363 2.88 -22.31 -17.90
CA GLY A 363 1.89 -22.82 -16.96
C GLY A 363 0.78 -21.82 -16.64
N HIS A 364 0.80 -20.60 -17.18
CA HIS A 364 -0.10 -19.51 -16.81
C HIS A 364 -0.22 -19.33 -15.29
N LEU A 365 0.90 -19.39 -14.59
CA LEU A 365 0.98 -19.41 -13.13
C LEU A 365 1.97 -18.34 -12.65
N GLU A 366 1.61 -17.64 -11.59
CA GLU A 366 2.55 -16.91 -10.75
C GLU A 366 2.46 -17.37 -9.31
N ILE A 367 3.60 -17.42 -8.64
CA ILE A 367 3.72 -17.58 -7.19
C ILE A 367 4.57 -16.45 -6.66
N TYR A 368 4.25 -15.97 -5.48
CA TYR A 368 5.01 -14.87 -4.87
C TYR A 368 4.98 -14.95 -3.36
N GLY A 369 5.98 -14.32 -2.77
CA GLY A 369 6.05 -14.14 -1.33
C GLY A 369 6.89 -12.94 -0.95
N GLU A 370 6.56 -12.36 0.18
CA GLU A 370 7.29 -11.28 0.82
C GLU A 370 7.48 -11.64 2.29
N TYR A 371 8.69 -11.46 2.82
CA TYR A 371 9.01 -11.61 4.23
C TYR A 371 9.64 -10.32 4.73
N GLY A 372 9.10 -9.75 5.79
CA GLY A 372 9.57 -8.48 6.32
C GLY A 372 9.74 -8.50 7.84
N ARG A 373 10.39 -7.44 8.32
CA ARG A 373 10.57 -7.13 9.74
C ARG A 373 10.49 -5.64 9.98
N ASN A 374 9.87 -5.27 11.11
CA ASN A 374 9.83 -3.88 11.60
C ASN A 374 10.88 -3.60 12.68
N SER A 375 11.60 -4.60 13.14
CA SER A 375 12.65 -4.48 14.16
C SER A 375 13.80 -5.41 13.85
N LYS A 376 15.00 -5.05 14.29
CA LYS A 376 16.19 -5.91 14.19
C LYS A 376 16.40 -6.67 15.50
N PRO A 377 16.91 -7.92 15.46
CA PRO A 377 17.45 -8.58 16.63
C PRO A 377 18.67 -7.81 17.15
N GLU A 378 18.96 -7.89 18.44
CA GLU A 378 20.14 -7.23 19.02
C GLU A 378 21.44 -7.80 18.46
N ASN A 379 21.47 -9.11 18.24
CA ASN A 379 22.65 -9.82 17.74
C ASN A 379 22.25 -11.08 16.97
N GLY A 380 23.22 -11.78 16.40
CA GLY A 380 22.99 -13.00 15.62
C GLY A 380 22.42 -14.17 16.44
N ARG A 381 22.72 -14.24 17.74
CA ARG A 381 22.13 -15.25 18.63
C ARG A 381 20.63 -15.02 18.80
N ASP A 382 20.21 -13.77 19.04
CA ASP A 382 18.79 -13.44 19.20
C ASP A 382 18.01 -13.72 17.92
N TRP A 383 18.63 -13.49 16.76
CA TRP A 383 18.05 -13.87 15.47
C TRP A 383 17.87 -15.39 15.34
N MET A 384 18.82 -16.19 15.80
CA MET A 384 18.71 -17.66 15.75
C MET A 384 17.72 -18.21 16.77
N VAL A 385 17.64 -17.59 17.95
CA VAL A 385 16.72 -18.01 19.02
C VAL A 385 15.27 -17.65 18.70
N GLN A 386 15.04 -16.48 18.06
CA GLN A 386 13.70 -15.99 17.72
C GLN A 386 13.64 -15.42 16.30
N PRO A 387 13.75 -16.25 15.27
CA PRO A 387 13.70 -15.81 13.88
C PRO A 387 12.36 -15.17 13.51
N SER A 388 11.30 -15.50 14.24
CA SER A 388 9.93 -14.99 14.02
C SER A 388 9.60 -13.70 14.76
N TYR A 389 10.51 -13.15 15.56
CA TYR A 389 10.31 -11.87 16.23
C TYR A 389 10.09 -10.74 15.21
N SER A 390 9.04 -9.95 15.41
CA SER A 390 8.67 -8.80 14.55
C SER A 390 8.47 -9.11 13.05
N ARG A 391 8.19 -10.37 12.73
CA ARG A 391 7.98 -10.79 11.34
C ARG A 391 6.65 -10.28 10.79
N GLY A 392 6.62 -10.05 9.48
CA GLY A 392 5.41 -10.03 8.67
C GLY A 392 5.66 -10.80 7.40
N TYR A 393 4.66 -11.42 6.81
CA TYR A 393 4.82 -12.10 5.53
C TYR A 393 3.56 -12.07 4.68
N ILE A 394 3.79 -12.19 3.37
CA ILE A 394 2.75 -12.35 2.36
C ILE A 394 3.12 -13.58 1.54
N LEU A 395 2.16 -14.45 1.30
CA LEU A 395 2.30 -15.58 0.37
C LEU A 395 1.08 -15.63 -0.53
N GLY A 396 1.29 -15.85 -1.82
CA GLY A 396 0.18 -15.93 -2.75
C GLY A 396 0.52 -16.61 -4.07
N PHE A 397 -0.52 -16.94 -4.79
CA PHE A 397 -0.43 -17.47 -6.15
C PHE A 397 -1.61 -17.01 -7.01
N ARG A 398 -1.43 -17.10 -8.31
CA ARG A 398 -2.47 -16.91 -9.32
C ARG A 398 -2.27 -17.87 -10.47
N LYS A 399 -3.34 -18.52 -10.90
CA LYS A 399 -3.36 -19.47 -12.01
C LYS A 399 -4.48 -19.12 -12.98
N LEU A 400 -4.17 -19.13 -14.28
CA LEU A 400 -5.16 -19.06 -15.35
C LEU A 400 -5.27 -20.44 -15.99
N VAL A 401 -6.50 -20.98 -16.05
CA VAL A 401 -6.80 -22.27 -16.67
C VAL A 401 -7.61 -21.99 -17.94
N PRO A 402 -7.11 -22.34 -19.13
CA PRO A 402 -7.86 -22.14 -20.37
C PRO A 402 -9.19 -22.90 -20.33
N LEU A 403 -10.28 -22.25 -20.75
CA LEU A 403 -11.56 -22.88 -20.90
C LEU A 403 -11.71 -23.38 -22.36
N GLY A 404 -11.72 -24.70 -22.55
CA GLY A 404 -11.66 -25.34 -23.85
C GLY A 404 -12.85 -25.08 -24.79
N PHE A 405 -13.95 -24.54 -24.25
CA PHE A 405 -15.15 -24.24 -25.02
C PHE A 405 -15.15 -22.82 -25.64
N SER A 406 -14.28 -21.93 -25.23
CA SER A 406 -14.21 -20.57 -25.78
C SER A 406 -12.75 -20.07 -25.80
N PRO A 407 -12.16 -19.88 -27.01
CA PRO A 407 -10.80 -19.34 -27.13
C PRO A 407 -10.67 -17.95 -26.49
N GLY A 408 -9.65 -17.78 -25.65
CA GLY A 408 -9.39 -16.52 -24.93
C GLY A 408 -10.10 -16.37 -23.60
N ASP A 409 -10.92 -17.35 -23.22
CA ASP A 409 -11.55 -17.42 -21.89
C ASP A 409 -10.70 -18.27 -20.95
N PHE A 410 -10.55 -17.77 -19.72
CA PHE A 410 -9.80 -18.47 -18.68
C PHE A 410 -10.58 -18.48 -17.37
N LEU A 411 -10.45 -19.57 -16.64
CA LEU A 411 -10.77 -19.61 -15.22
C LEU A 411 -9.55 -19.07 -14.45
N GLU A 412 -9.75 -18.04 -13.66
CA GLU A 412 -8.75 -17.49 -12.74
C GLU A 412 -8.93 -18.12 -11.35
N LEU A 413 -7.84 -18.65 -10.81
CA LEU A 413 -7.76 -19.10 -9.42
C LEU A 413 -6.68 -18.29 -8.71
N GLY A 414 -6.93 -17.86 -7.48
CA GLY A 414 -5.96 -17.11 -6.71
C GLY A 414 -6.17 -17.24 -5.22
N ALA A 415 -5.05 -17.14 -4.47
CA ALA A 415 -5.10 -16.98 -3.04
C ALA A 415 -3.94 -16.09 -2.58
N GLU A 416 -4.16 -15.36 -1.49
CA GLU A 416 -3.13 -14.59 -0.79
C GLU A 416 -3.39 -14.65 0.71
N ALA A 417 -2.31 -14.87 1.49
CA ALA A 417 -2.32 -14.78 2.93
C ALA A 417 -1.32 -13.70 3.36
N THR A 418 -1.76 -12.80 4.22
CA THR A 418 -0.93 -11.75 4.83
C THR A 418 -0.97 -11.89 6.34
N GLU A 419 0.19 -11.89 6.98
CA GLU A 419 0.35 -12.07 8.41
C GLU A 419 1.22 -10.95 8.98
N LEU A 420 0.67 -10.17 9.92
CA LEU A 420 1.38 -9.12 10.66
C LEU A 420 1.32 -9.33 12.17
N ALA A 421 0.57 -10.34 12.65
CA ALA A 421 0.51 -10.64 14.06
C ALA A 421 1.85 -11.18 14.58
N MET A 422 2.17 -10.78 15.80
CA MET A 422 3.36 -11.26 16.51
C MET A 422 3.29 -12.77 16.74
N ASN A 423 4.46 -13.37 16.89
CA ASN A 423 4.52 -14.73 17.35
C ASN A 423 4.27 -14.82 18.87
N ASN A 424 3.64 -15.88 19.32
CA ASN A 424 3.40 -16.20 20.75
C ASN A 424 4.68 -16.24 21.60
N THR A 425 5.86 -16.32 20.99
CA THR A 425 7.17 -16.23 21.69
C THR A 425 7.57 -14.80 22.07
N TYR A 426 6.74 -13.82 21.80
CA TYR A 426 6.97 -12.43 22.17
C TYR A 426 7.36 -12.24 23.65
N TYR A 427 6.70 -12.94 24.56
CA TYR A 427 6.96 -12.83 26.00
C TYR A 427 8.33 -13.33 26.45
N THR A 428 9.03 -14.10 25.61
CA THR A 428 10.35 -14.63 25.90
C THR A 428 11.47 -13.83 25.22
N SER A 429 11.10 -12.82 24.44
CA SER A 429 12.05 -11.97 23.72
C SER A 429 12.81 -11.05 24.68
N ARG A 430 14.14 -10.95 24.46
CA ARG A 430 15.00 -9.95 25.11
C ARG A 430 14.92 -8.56 24.46
N SER A 431 13.99 -8.38 23.54
CA SER A 431 13.84 -7.08 22.87
C SER A 431 13.57 -5.98 23.89
N LYS A 432 14.23 -4.86 23.71
CA LYS A 432 13.98 -3.64 24.49
C LYS A 432 12.63 -3.01 24.19
N TRP A 433 12.01 -3.39 23.09
CA TRP A 433 10.71 -2.88 22.66
C TRP A 433 9.59 -3.73 23.25
N LEU A 434 8.76 -3.09 24.02
CA LEU A 434 7.55 -3.70 24.61
C LEU A 434 6.50 -4.04 23.55
N TYR A 435 6.58 -3.43 22.33
CA TYR A 435 5.54 -3.51 21.31
C TYR A 435 6.14 -3.67 19.91
N PRO A 436 6.52 -4.88 19.48
CA PRO A 436 7.04 -5.13 18.14
C PRO A 436 5.95 -5.20 17.06
N THR A 437 4.75 -4.73 17.38
CA THR A 437 3.61 -4.67 16.45
C THR A 437 3.93 -3.80 15.24
N TRP A 438 3.51 -4.25 14.07
CA TRP A 438 3.75 -3.54 12.82
C TRP A 438 3.05 -2.18 12.80
N TYR A 439 3.71 -1.18 12.22
CA TYR A 439 3.23 0.18 11.92
C TYR A 439 3.04 1.11 13.11
N ILE A 440 3.16 0.64 14.35
CA ILE A 440 3.16 1.50 15.54
C ILE A 440 4.58 1.83 15.96
N HIS A 441 4.79 3.02 16.54
CA HIS A 441 6.10 3.40 17.04
C HIS A 441 6.01 4.36 18.23
N PRO A 442 6.73 4.12 19.35
CA PRO A 442 6.59 4.93 20.55
C PRO A 442 7.22 6.33 20.45
N VAL A 443 8.17 6.55 19.55
CA VAL A 443 8.82 7.85 19.34
C VAL A 443 8.26 8.58 18.13
N VAL A 444 8.11 7.89 16.99
CA VAL A 444 7.44 8.40 15.80
C VAL A 444 5.95 8.10 15.96
N ARG A 445 5.28 8.85 16.83
CA ARG A 445 3.96 8.51 17.39
C ARG A 445 2.79 8.51 16.40
N ASP A 446 2.97 9.09 15.21
CA ASP A 446 2.00 8.89 14.12
C ASP A 446 2.19 7.53 13.41
N GLY A 447 3.23 6.77 13.76
CA GLY A 447 3.52 5.47 13.16
C GLY A 447 3.80 5.54 11.65
N TYR A 448 3.59 4.42 10.98
CA TYR A 448 3.88 4.27 9.55
C TYR A 448 2.68 4.65 8.69
N THR A 449 2.26 5.91 8.76
CA THR A 449 1.06 6.43 8.12
C THR A 449 1.30 7.70 7.31
N HIS A 450 0.37 8.04 6.45
CA HIS A 450 0.24 9.34 5.82
C HIS A 450 -1.21 9.78 5.87
N ARG A 451 -1.47 10.94 6.50
CA ARG A 451 -2.83 11.52 6.66
C ARG A 451 -3.87 10.52 7.18
N GLY A 452 -3.50 9.76 8.20
CA GLY A 452 -4.41 8.83 8.86
C GLY A 452 -4.57 7.47 8.18
N GLN A 453 -3.81 7.19 7.12
CA GLN A 453 -3.84 5.92 6.40
C GLN A 453 -2.47 5.25 6.40
N LEU A 454 -2.45 3.92 6.50
CA LEU A 454 -1.21 3.11 6.49
C LEU A 454 -0.52 3.15 5.14
N LEU A 455 0.81 3.29 5.15
CA LEU A 455 1.63 3.19 3.93
C LEU A 455 1.81 1.75 3.46
N GLY A 456 1.89 0.80 4.40
CA GLY A 456 2.03 -0.63 4.14
C GLY A 456 0.69 -1.36 4.00
N ALA A 457 0.62 -2.60 4.47
CA ALA A 457 -0.59 -3.41 4.35
C ALA A 457 -1.79 -2.81 5.09
N GLY A 458 -2.87 -2.58 4.37
CA GLY A 458 -4.07 -1.92 4.87
C GLY A 458 -4.86 -2.69 5.92
N ILE A 459 -4.46 -3.94 6.20
CA ILE A 459 -5.09 -4.76 7.24
C ILE A 459 -4.82 -4.26 8.67
N GLY A 460 -3.84 -3.38 8.85
CA GLY A 460 -3.57 -2.77 10.14
C GLY A 460 -2.60 -3.54 11.04
N PRO A 461 -2.26 -2.92 12.19
CA PRO A 461 -1.33 -3.48 13.17
C PRO A 461 -1.79 -4.84 13.68
N GLY A 462 -0.86 -5.79 13.82
CA GLY A 462 -1.10 -7.08 14.47
C GLY A 462 -2.21 -7.93 13.86
N SER A 463 -2.56 -7.72 12.62
CA SER A 463 -3.69 -8.36 11.94
C SER A 463 -3.22 -9.44 10.96
N ASN A 464 -4.13 -10.34 10.59
CA ASN A 464 -3.90 -11.28 9.51
C ASN A 464 -5.13 -11.42 8.60
N VAL A 465 -4.89 -11.71 7.32
CA VAL A 465 -5.95 -11.91 6.32
C VAL A 465 -5.61 -13.05 5.39
N GLN A 466 -6.61 -13.87 5.08
CA GLN A 466 -6.55 -14.90 4.05
C GLN A 466 -7.65 -14.63 3.03
N THR A 467 -7.27 -14.53 1.76
CA THR A 467 -8.20 -14.32 0.64
C THR A 467 -8.05 -15.44 -0.36
N ALA A 468 -9.15 -16.06 -0.74
CA ALA A 468 -9.22 -17.03 -1.85
C ALA A 468 -10.19 -16.54 -2.91
N SER A 469 -9.88 -16.72 -4.19
CA SER A 469 -10.70 -16.21 -5.28
C SER A 469 -10.79 -17.16 -6.46
N ILE A 470 -11.94 -17.14 -7.11
CA ILE A 470 -12.22 -17.85 -8.36
C ILE A 470 -12.98 -16.92 -9.30
N GLY A 471 -12.63 -16.90 -10.57
CA GLY A 471 -13.31 -16.02 -11.52
C GLY A 471 -13.12 -16.43 -12.97
N TRP A 472 -13.90 -15.82 -13.83
CA TRP A 472 -13.77 -15.87 -15.27
C TRP A 472 -13.11 -14.59 -15.78
N VAL A 473 -12.20 -14.73 -16.76
CA VAL A 473 -11.51 -13.60 -17.39
C VAL A 473 -11.42 -13.78 -18.91
N ARG A 474 -11.57 -12.66 -19.63
CA ARG A 474 -11.39 -12.55 -21.09
C ARG A 474 -10.93 -11.13 -21.45
N GLY A 475 -9.68 -10.97 -21.86
CA GLY A 475 -9.12 -9.63 -22.08
C GLY A 475 -9.23 -8.75 -20.84
N MET A 476 -9.84 -7.58 -20.96
CA MET A 476 -10.15 -6.69 -19.81
C MET A 476 -11.41 -7.07 -19.03
N LYS A 477 -12.21 -8.01 -19.53
CA LYS A 477 -13.43 -8.45 -18.85
C LYS A 477 -13.10 -9.47 -17.76
N ARG A 478 -13.76 -9.33 -16.61
CA ARG A 478 -13.56 -10.21 -15.45
C ARG A 478 -14.82 -10.29 -14.61
N VAL A 479 -15.13 -11.49 -14.13
CA VAL A 479 -16.09 -11.72 -13.04
C VAL A 479 -15.42 -12.62 -12.04
N ASN A 480 -15.32 -12.18 -10.79
CA ASN A 480 -14.56 -12.88 -9.75
C ASN A 480 -15.34 -12.92 -8.45
N LEU A 481 -15.40 -14.10 -7.84
CA LEU A 481 -15.87 -14.32 -6.47
C LEU A 481 -14.64 -14.48 -5.56
N ALA A 482 -14.61 -13.75 -4.44
CA ALA A 482 -13.59 -13.93 -3.42
C ALA A 482 -14.21 -14.17 -2.05
N LEU A 483 -13.54 -15.00 -1.27
CA LEU A 483 -13.79 -15.24 0.15
C LEU A 483 -12.63 -14.67 0.94
N GLU A 484 -12.94 -14.03 2.05
CA GLU A 484 -11.94 -13.39 2.91
C GLU A 484 -12.21 -13.71 4.37
N ARG A 485 -11.15 -14.11 5.09
CA ARG A 485 -11.13 -14.18 6.54
C ARG A 485 -10.10 -13.20 7.05
N PHE A 486 -10.51 -12.25 7.88
CA PHE A 486 -9.67 -11.20 8.39
C PHE A 486 -9.73 -11.17 9.93
N VAL A 487 -8.61 -11.38 10.59
CA VAL A 487 -8.47 -11.31 12.04
C VAL A 487 -7.84 -9.99 12.43
N HIS A 488 -8.55 -9.24 13.25
CA HIS A 488 -8.15 -7.90 13.64
C HIS A 488 -7.26 -7.91 14.87
N ASN A 489 -6.12 -7.23 14.77
CA ASN A 489 -5.23 -6.85 15.87
C ASN A 489 -5.04 -7.95 16.94
N GLU A 490 -4.56 -9.13 16.50
CA GLU A 490 -4.25 -10.24 17.39
C GLU A 490 -3.20 -9.87 18.45
N ASP A 491 -2.29 -8.95 18.12
CA ASP A 491 -1.29 -8.47 19.07
C ASP A 491 -1.95 -7.82 20.29
N PHE A 492 -2.92 -6.94 20.05
CA PHE A 492 -3.71 -6.32 21.12
C PHE A 492 -4.55 -7.36 21.86
N PHE A 493 -5.17 -8.28 21.13
CA PHE A 493 -5.98 -9.34 21.70
C PHE A 493 -5.15 -10.21 22.66
N TYR A 494 -4.00 -10.71 22.25
CA TYR A 494 -3.15 -11.57 23.09
C TYR A 494 -2.45 -10.81 24.22
N MET A 495 -2.21 -9.52 24.07
CA MET A 495 -1.58 -8.73 25.14
C MET A 495 -2.56 -8.27 26.24
N TYR A 496 -3.80 -7.98 25.91
CA TYR A 496 -4.69 -7.26 26.82
C TYR A 496 -6.10 -7.83 26.95
N VAL A 497 -6.62 -8.49 25.94
CA VAL A 497 -8.00 -9.00 25.97
C VAL A 497 -8.05 -10.40 26.58
N TYR A 498 -7.20 -11.30 26.11
CA TYR A 498 -7.02 -12.70 26.55
C TYR A 498 -8.26 -13.59 26.58
N ASP A 499 -9.43 -13.07 26.34
CA ASP A 499 -10.68 -13.81 26.41
C ASP A 499 -11.03 -14.30 25.00
N VAL A 500 -10.95 -15.60 24.77
CA VAL A 500 -11.22 -16.23 23.47
C VAL A 500 -12.59 -15.87 22.89
N ARG A 501 -13.59 -15.57 23.74
CA ARG A 501 -14.94 -15.14 23.35
C ARG A 501 -14.95 -13.75 22.69
N LYS A 502 -13.88 -12.97 22.84
CA LYS A 502 -13.71 -11.59 22.32
C LYS A 502 -12.81 -11.52 21.07
N SER A 503 -12.44 -12.64 20.49
CA SER A 503 -11.64 -12.63 19.24
C SER A 503 -12.43 -11.97 18.12
N TRP A 504 -11.92 -10.87 17.59
CA TRP A 504 -12.57 -10.14 16.50
C TRP A 504 -12.11 -10.67 15.14
N VAL A 505 -13.06 -11.28 14.44
CA VAL A 505 -12.81 -11.89 13.12
C VAL A 505 -13.90 -11.48 12.15
N ASP A 506 -13.51 -10.99 10.99
CA ASP A 506 -14.42 -10.75 9.88
C ASP A 506 -14.34 -11.92 8.90
N PHE A 507 -15.51 -12.38 8.45
CA PHE A 507 -15.62 -13.33 7.36
C PHE A 507 -16.56 -12.77 6.29
N GLY A 508 -16.06 -12.70 5.07
CA GLY A 508 -16.80 -12.07 4.00
C GLY A 508 -16.68 -12.76 2.65
N TRP A 509 -17.63 -12.43 1.78
CA TRP A 509 -17.55 -12.73 0.37
C TRP A 509 -17.68 -11.45 -0.44
N SER A 510 -17.07 -11.42 -1.60
CA SER A 510 -17.23 -10.32 -2.57
C SER A 510 -17.36 -10.85 -3.99
N LEU A 511 -18.31 -10.27 -4.74
CA LEU A 511 -18.45 -10.44 -6.16
C LEU A 511 -17.94 -9.19 -6.87
N HIS A 512 -17.02 -9.36 -7.79
CA HIS A 512 -16.36 -8.28 -8.51
C HIS A 512 -16.52 -8.50 -10.02
N GLY A 513 -16.99 -7.48 -10.74
CA GLY A 513 -17.11 -7.45 -12.19
C GLY A 513 -16.34 -6.27 -12.79
N GLU A 514 -15.58 -6.52 -13.85
CA GLU A 514 -14.87 -5.52 -14.65
C GLU A 514 -15.27 -5.64 -16.10
N TRP A 515 -15.50 -4.51 -16.76
CA TRP A 515 -15.91 -4.49 -18.16
C TRP A 515 -15.32 -3.32 -18.92
N ASP A 516 -14.93 -3.55 -20.16
CA ASP A 516 -14.57 -2.52 -21.13
C ASP A 516 -15.65 -2.42 -22.22
N PHE A 517 -16.18 -1.21 -22.39
CA PHE A 517 -17.12 -0.85 -23.43
C PHE A 517 -16.49 0.16 -24.39
N ASN A 518 -15.52 -0.28 -25.19
CA ASN A 518 -14.85 0.54 -26.23
C ASN A 518 -14.32 1.89 -25.69
N GLY A 519 -13.51 1.82 -24.64
CA GLY A 519 -12.92 3.01 -24.02
C GLY A 519 -13.60 3.42 -22.71
N PHE A 520 -14.74 2.87 -22.38
CA PHE A 520 -15.43 3.08 -21.12
C PHE A 520 -15.20 1.90 -20.19
N LEU A 521 -14.28 2.05 -19.25
CA LEU A 521 -14.01 1.05 -18.23
C LEU A 521 -15.02 1.17 -17.10
N THR A 522 -15.56 0.03 -16.69
CA THR A 522 -16.47 -0.05 -15.55
C THR A 522 -16.03 -1.14 -14.60
N TYR A 523 -16.20 -0.92 -13.31
CA TYR A 523 -16.11 -1.98 -12.33
C TYR A 523 -17.24 -1.88 -11.30
N LEU A 524 -17.66 -3.05 -10.81
CA LEU A 524 -18.60 -3.20 -9.72
C LEU A 524 -18.03 -4.20 -8.73
N LYS A 525 -18.03 -3.87 -7.45
CA LYS A 525 -17.78 -4.82 -6.37
C LYS A 525 -18.93 -4.74 -5.36
N VAL A 526 -19.51 -5.87 -5.08
CA VAL A 526 -20.49 -6.07 -4.00
C VAL A 526 -19.84 -6.98 -2.97
N GLN A 527 -19.84 -6.59 -1.71
CA GLN A 527 -19.21 -7.33 -0.63
C GLN A 527 -20.13 -7.36 0.58
N ASN A 528 -20.26 -8.53 1.19
CA ASN A 528 -20.85 -8.67 2.52
C ASN A 528 -19.77 -9.17 3.48
N MET A 529 -19.66 -8.52 4.63
CA MET A 529 -18.72 -8.83 5.68
C MET A 529 -19.48 -9.05 6.97
N HIS A 530 -19.37 -10.23 7.55
CA HIS A 530 -19.86 -10.56 8.87
C HIS A 530 -18.69 -10.46 9.87
N SER A 531 -18.81 -9.58 10.84
CA SER A 531 -17.82 -9.32 11.87
C SER A 531 -18.24 -9.97 13.17
N TYR A 532 -17.53 -11.01 13.55
CA TYR A 532 -17.72 -11.71 14.82
C TYR A 532 -17.04 -10.92 15.95
N ASN A 533 -17.74 -10.72 17.06
CA ASN A 533 -17.25 -9.99 18.23
C ASN A 533 -16.63 -8.64 17.86
N TYR A 534 -17.37 -7.84 17.09
CA TYR A 534 -16.93 -6.56 16.58
C TYR A 534 -16.23 -5.72 17.65
N ARG A 535 -14.98 -5.34 17.40
CA ARG A 535 -14.12 -4.57 18.32
C ARG A 535 -13.85 -5.26 19.65
N HIS A 536 -13.71 -6.59 19.67
CA HIS A 536 -13.43 -7.39 20.85
C HIS A 536 -14.50 -7.29 21.94
N GLN A 537 -15.77 -7.18 21.55
CA GLN A 537 -16.89 -7.02 22.48
C GLN A 537 -17.77 -8.26 22.53
N PHE A 538 -18.30 -8.56 23.70
CA PHE A 538 -19.44 -9.44 23.94
C PHE A 538 -20.20 -8.95 25.18
N MET A 539 -21.43 -9.38 25.36
CA MET A 539 -22.18 -9.20 26.59
C MET A 539 -22.37 -10.54 27.28
N GLN A 540 -22.08 -10.59 28.59
CA GLN A 540 -22.39 -11.76 29.40
C GLN A 540 -23.68 -11.46 30.15
N PRO A 541 -24.74 -12.28 29.99
CA PRO A 541 -25.95 -12.15 30.76
C PRO A 541 -25.66 -12.23 32.26
N ALA A 542 -26.43 -11.49 33.08
CA ALA A 542 -26.22 -11.48 34.51
C ALA A 542 -26.51 -12.83 35.18
N ASP A 543 -27.30 -13.66 34.52
CA ASP A 543 -27.72 -15.01 34.91
C ASP A 543 -26.96 -16.12 34.15
N ALA A 544 -25.85 -15.79 33.45
CA ALA A 544 -25.04 -16.75 32.76
C ALA A 544 -24.56 -17.88 33.66
N THR A 545 -24.88 -19.10 33.30
CA THR A 545 -24.56 -20.31 34.08
C THR A 545 -23.33 -21.03 33.59
N ASP A 546 -22.84 -20.71 32.38
CA ASP A 546 -21.70 -21.31 31.73
C ASP A 546 -20.76 -20.24 31.15
N PHE A 547 -19.48 -20.58 30.97
CA PHE A 547 -18.46 -19.76 30.30
C PHE A 547 -18.87 -19.37 28.86
N TRP A 548 -19.58 -20.27 28.17
CA TRP A 548 -20.01 -20.06 26.79
C TRP A 548 -21.37 -19.40 26.66
N ASP A 549 -22.03 -19.11 27.78
CA ASP A 549 -23.29 -18.38 27.80
C ASP A 549 -23.02 -16.88 27.72
N PHE A 550 -22.94 -16.36 26.50
CA PHE A 550 -22.67 -14.96 26.20
C PHE A 550 -23.38 -14.50 24.92
N ASP A 551 -23.75 -13.23 24.86
CA ASP A 551 -24.32 -12.59 23.67
C ASP A 551 -23.18 -12.00 22.81
N PRO A 552 -22.86 -12.59 21.65
CA PRO A 552 -21.87 -12.05 20.75
C PRO A 552 -22.30 -10.68 20.21
N GLN A 553 -21.37 -9.75 20.09
CA GLN A 553 -21.61 -8.44 19.51
C GLN A 553 -21.24 -8.44 18.02
N ASP A 554 -21.93 -9.27 17.27
CA ASP A 554 -21.70 -9.44 15.83
C ASP A 554 -22.31 -8.30 15.03
N ARG A 555 -21.68 -7.98 13.90
CA ARG A 555 -22.10 -6.91 12.99
C ARG A 555 -22.02 -7.37 11.54
N ASN A 556 -23.00 -6.98 10.75
CA ASN A 556 -22.95 -7.14 9.29
C ASN A 556 -22.65 -5.81 8.61
N ASN A 557 -21.77 -5.84 7.61
CA ASN A 557 -21.47 -4.69 6.78
C ASN A 557 -21.65 -5.05 5.31
N PHE A 558 -22.52 -4.31 4.62
CA PHE A 558 -22.73 -4.45 3.20
C PHE A 558 -22.06 -3.30 2.46
N LEU A 559 -21.20 -3.63 1.52
CA LEU A 559 -20.40 -2.68 0.77
C LEU A 559 -20.71 -2.76 -0.71
N ILE A 560 -20.80 -1.60 -1.34
CA ILE A 560 -20.89 -1.47 -2.80
C ILE A 560 -19.76 -0.53 -3.24
N ARG A 561 -19.06 -0.93 -4.31
CA ARG A 561 -18.09 -0.09 -5.01
C ARG A 561 -18.40 -0.07 -6.49
N LEU A 562 -18.46 1.12 -7.05
CA LEU A 562 -18.68 1.34 -8.48
C LEU A 562 -17.57 2.24 -9.00
N GLY A 563 -17.04 1.94 -10.16
CA GLY A 563 -16.06 2.78 -10.83
C GLY A 563 -16.37 2.91 -12.31
N PHE A 564 -16.17 4.11 -12.81
CA PHE A 564 -16.34 4.46 -14.22
C PHE A 564 -15.14 5.29 -14.65
N ALA A 565 -14.49 4.90 -15.74
CA ALA A 565 -13.41 5.67 -16.32
C ALA A 565 -13.55 5.71 -17.83
N TYR A 566 -13.56 6.91 -18.39
CA TYR A 566 -13.50 7.12 -19.82
C TYR A 566 -12.05 7.27 -20.27
N ARG A 567 -11.66 6.46 -21.25
CA ARG A 567 -10.35 6.51 -21.92
C ARG A 567 -10.53 7.22 -23.27
N PHE A 568 -9.72 8.22 -23.51
CA PHE A 568 -9.81 9.05 -24.72
C PHE A 568 -9.16 8.38 -25.92
#